data_43a749d277c714801c802d437897dce8
#
_entry.id   43a749d277c714801c802d437897dce8
#
_cell.length_a   1.000
_cell.length_b   1.000
_cell.length_c   1.000
_cell.angle_alpha   90.00
_cell.angle_beta   90.00
_cell.angle_gamma   90.00
#
_symmetry.space_group_name_H-M   'P 1'
#
loop_
_entity.id
_entity.type
_entity.pdbx_description
1 polymer ?
#
loop_
_entity_poly.entity_id
_entity_poly.type
_entity_poly.pdbx_seq_one_letter_code
_entity_poly.pdbx_strand_id
1 'polypeptide(L)'
;MSEKIEDIRLVPAPIELEYSEAATKPEEFEREYHRLSESDDDPIGQWLKLAKARGETSETDTVLLNLIVELHRKVDKLEALLKNEKPKRVVLTHKAHIDSIGYEHFKIKTPNFKEGTLYYGRIAMPVHPKRDVAVYFKALSSQIAKIEKMHERDIKEWNSYVAARERVLIREMKEKRR
;
A
#
# COMPACT_ATOMS: atom_id res chain seq x y z
N MET A 1 -27.51 -0.50 3.54
CA MET A 1 -27.46 -1.92 3.15
C MET A 1 -26.22 -2.53 3.76
N SER A 2 -26.37 -3.53 4.59
CA SER A 2 -25.24 -4.30 5.08
C SER A 2 -24.74 -5.18 3.93
N GLU A 3 -23.53 -4.91 3.43
CA GLU A 3 -22.85 -5.86 2.56
C GLU A 3 -22.77 -7.20 3.29
N LYS A 4 -23.28 -8.25 2.68
CA LYS A 4 -23.21 -9.59 3.27
C LYS A 4 -21.77 -10.04 3.22
N ILE A 5 -21.15 -10.18 4.39
CA ILE A 5 -19.76 -10.62 4.56
C ILE A 5 -19.49 -11.97 3.86
N GLU A 6 -20.54 -12.77 3.68
CA GLU A 6 -20.49 -14.09 3.02
C GLU A 6 -20.16 -14.04 1.53
N ASP A 7 -20.39 -12.91 0.85
CA ASP A 7 -20.15 -12.75 -0.59
C ASP A 7 -18.79 -12.09 -0.92
N ILE A 8 -17.99 -11.75 0.09
CA ILE A 8 -16.71 -11.08 -0.11
C ILE A 8 -15.65 -12.08 -0.57
N ARG A 9 -15.20 -11.92 -1.82
CA ARG A 9 -14.12 -12.75 -2.36
C ARG A 9 -12.75 -12.23 -1.91
N LEU A 10 -12.02 -13.08 -1.20
CA LEU A 10 -10.68 -12.79 -0.72
C LEU A 10 -9.69 -13.87 -1.18
N VAL A 11 -8.44 -13.45 -1.42
CA VAL A 11 -7.33 -14.35 -1.77
C VAL A 11 -6.22 -14.24 -0.72
N PRO A 12 -5.52 -15.34 -0.40
CA PRO A 12 -4.44 -15.31 0.59
C PRO A 12 -3.31 -14.37 0.18
N ALA A 13 -2.93 -13.47 1.07
CA ALA A 13 -1.80 -12.59 0.90
C ALA A 13 -1.29 -12.09 2.26
N PRO A 14 -0.05 -12.41 2.65
CA PRO A 14 0.52 -11.94 3.91
C PRO A 14 1.04 -10.50 3.76
N ILE A 15 0.42 -9.56 4.47
CA ILE A 15 0.78 -8.15 4.45
C ILE A 15 0.74 -7.59 5.86
N GLU A 16 1.67 -6.70 6.20
CA GLU A 16 1.66 -6.00 7.48
C GLU A 16 0.80 -4.74 7.41
N LEU A 17 0.07 -4.50 8.49
CA LEU A 17 -0.79 -3.34 8.68
C LEU A 17 -0.49 -2.69 10.03
N GLU A 18 -0.27 -1.38 10.01
CA GLU A 18 -0.32 -0.54 11.21
C GLU A 18 -1.56 0.36 11.11
N TYR A 19 -2.29 0.54 12.21
CA TYR A 19 -3.52 1.32 12.19
C TYR A 19 -3.90 1.93 13.54
N SER A 20 -4.75 2.93 13.49
CA SER A 20 -5.40 3.57 14.64
C SER A 20 -6.83 3.98 14.27
N GLU A 21 -7.68 4.17 15.27
CA GLU A 21 -9.01 4.76 15.04
C GLU A 21 -8.84 6.16 14.42
N ALA A 22 -9.52 6.42 13.30
CA ALA A 22 -9.36 7.66 12.54
C ALA A 22 -9.72 8.93 13.36
N ALA A 23 -10.62 8.80 14.33
CA ALA A 23 -11.06 9.90 15.18
C ALA A 23 -10.01 10.34 16.21
N THR A 24 -8.96 9.55 16.48
CA THR A 24 -7.96 9.88 17.51
C THR A 24 -7.07 11.06 17.14
N LYS A 25 -6.66 11.15 15.88
CA LYS A 25 -5.79 12.22 15.36
C LYS A 25 -6.12 12.57 13.90
N PRO A 26 -7.34 13.06 13.64
CA PRO A 26 -7.83 13.20 12.27
C PRO A 26 -6.97 14.11 11.40
N GLU A 27 -6.49 15.23 11.93
CA GLU A 27 -5.66 16.17 11.15
C GLU A 27 -4.26 15.62 10.85
N GLU A 28 -3.64 14.92 11.80
CA GLU A 28 -2.32 14.32 11.61
C GLU A 28 -2.38 13.19 10.59
N PHE A 29 -3.42 12.38 10.63
CA PHE A 29 -3.64 11.28 9.68
C PHE A 29 -3.91 11.80 8.27
N GLU A 30 -4.71 12.85 8.13
CA GLU A 30 -4.97 13.45 6.82
C GLU A 30 -3.69 14.05 6.20
N ARG A 31 -2.87 14.73 7.00
CA ARG A 31 -1.57 15.25 6.55
C ARG A 31 -0.63 14.12 6.11
N GLU A 32 -0.54 13.04 6.88
CA GLU A 32 0.28 11.88 6.52
C GLU A 32 -0.26 11.19 5.27
N TYR A 33 -1.58 11.04 5.16
CA TYR A 33 -2.23 10.48 3.98
C TYR A 33 -1.82 11.21 2.70
N HIS A 34 -1.89 12.53 2.69
CA HIS A 34 -1.46 13.33 1.54
C HIS A 34 0.04 13.22 1.30
N ARG A 35 0.85 13.32 2.34
CA ARG A 35 2.31 13.23 2.23
C ARG A 35 2.80 11.90 1.68
N LEU A 36 2.21 10.79 2.07
CA LEU A 36 2.58 9.47 1.57
C LEU A 36 2.21 9.28 0.10
N SER A 37 1.17 9.95 -0.38
CA SER A 37 0.85 9.96 -1.81
C SER A 37 1.78 10.84 -2.62
N GLU A 38 2.22 11.95 -2.05
CA GLU A 38 3.14 12.91 -2.67
C GLU A 38 4.59 12.44 -2.65
N SER A 39 4.94 11.52 -1.75
CA SER A 39 6.33 11.04 -1.58
C SER A 39 6.92 10.33 -2.79
N ASP A 40 6.12 10.04 -3.81
CA ASP A 40 6.62 9.59 -5.10
C ASP A 40 6.96 10.74 -6.06
N ASP A 41 6.64 11.95 -5.69
CA ASP A 41 7.13 13.15 -6.38
C ASP A 41 8.50 13.55 -5.84
N ASP A 42 9.40 12.56 -5.71
CA ASP A 42 10.80 12.84 -5.49
C ASP A 42 11.34 13.62 -6.71
N PRO A 43 12.33 14.49 -6.53
CA PRO A 43 12.86 15.33 -7.61
C PRO A 43 13.31 14.52 -8.83
N ILE A 44 13.90 13.33 -8.60
CA ILE A 44 14.36 12.47 -9.69
C ILE A 44 13.19 11.81 -10.44
N GLY A 45 12.11 11.46 -9.73
CA GLY A 45 10.89 10.94 -10.35
C GLY A 45 10.19 11.98 -11.22
N GLN A 46 10.09 13.22 -10.76
CA GLN A 46 9.55 14.33 -11.56
C GLN A 46 10.41 14.62 -12.79
N TRP A 47 11.71 14.71 -12.59
CA TRP A 47 12.65 14.89 -13.70
C TRP A 47 12.51 13.79 -14.74
N LEU A 48 12.44 12.54 -14.33
CA LEU A 48 12.28 11.40 -15.23
C LEU A 48 10.97 11.44 -16.02
N LYS A 49 9.86 11.82 -15.38
CA LYS A 49 8.57 12.01 -16.07
C LYS A 49 8.67 13.07 -17.16
N LEU A 50 9.31 14.19 -16.86
CA LEU A 50 9.53 15.27 -17.82
C LEU A 50 10.46 14.84 -18.97
N ALA A 51 11.56 14.17 -18.66
CA ALA A 51 12.50 13.66 -19.65
C ALA A 51 11.84 12.64 -20.61
N LYS A 52 11.02 11.74 -20.07
CA LYS A 52 10.21 10.80 -20.88
C LYS A 52 9.21 11.53 -21.78
N ALA A 53 8.52 12.53 -21.25
CA ALA A 53 7.55 13.32 -22.03
C ALA A 53 8.20 14.10 -23.18
N ARG A 54 9.47 14.50 -23.02
CA ARG A 54 10.27 15.18 -24.06
C ARG A 54 10.94 14.23 -25.05
N GLY A 55 10.84 12.91 -24.84
CA GLY A 55 11.49 11.90 -25.67
C GLY A 55 13.01 11.76 -25.43
N GLU A 56 13.56 12.39 -24.39
CA GLU A 56 14.99 12.37 -24.07
C GLU A 56 15.50 10.98 -23.66
N THR A 57 14.59 10.07 -23.25
CA THR A 57 14.90 8.72 -22.82
C THR A 57 14.58 7.67 -23.89
N SER A 58 14.23 8.05 -25.12
CA SER A 58 13.77 7.13 -26.16
C SER A 58 14.82 6.09 -26.58
N GLU A 59 16.09 6.44 -26.52
CA GLU A 59 17.22 5.57 -26.85
C GLU A 59 17.91 4.95 -25.62
N THR A 60 17.38 5.22 -24.42
CA THR A 60 17.97 4.73 -23.17
C THR A 60 17.38 3.38 -22.80
N ASP A 61 18.25 2.43 -22.40
CA ASP A 61 17.80 1.16 -21.82
C ASP A 61 16.93 1.41 -20.58
N THR A 62 15.67 1.00 -20.66
CA THR A 62 14.68 1.22 -19.59
C THR A 62 15.06 0.54 -18.27
N VAL A 63 15.67 -0.64 -18.35
CA VAL A 63 16.11 -1.39 -17.14
C VAL A 63 17.25 -0.64 -16.47
N LEU A 64 18.24 -0.21 -17.23
CA LEU A 64 19.38 0.56 -16.72
C LEU A 64 18.92 1.89 -16.11
N LEU A 65 18.02 2.59 -16.77
CA LEU A 65 17.47 3.86 -16.28
C LEU A 65 16.74 3.68 -14.95
N ASN A 66 15.91 2.66 -14.82
CA ASN A 66 15.22 2.35 -13.59
C ASN A 66 16.17 1.96 -12.46
N LEU A 67 17.23 1.21 -12.74
CA LEU A 67 18.27 0.86 -11.77
C LEU A 67 19.01 2.09 -11.24
N ILE A 68 19.33 3.05 -12.12
CA ILE A 68 19.97 4.31 -11.73
C ILE A 68 19.04 5.14 -10.85
N VAL A 69 17.77 5.26 -11.21
CA VAL A 69 16.76 5.98 -10.40
C VAL A 69 16.63 5.35 -9.01
N GLU A 70 16.57 4.03 -8.92
CA GLU A 70 16.52 3.32 -7.63
C GLU A 70 17.80 3.51 -6.81
N LEU A 71 18.95 3.52 -7.45
CA LEU A 71 20.23 3.81 -6.80
C LEU A 71 20.24 5.22 -6.23
N HIS A 72 19.77 6.21 -7.00
CA HIS A 72 19.66 7.61 -6.55
C HIS A 72 18.75 7.73 -5.32
N ARG A 73 17.58 7.10 -5.35
CA ARG A 73 16.66 7.07 -4.21
C ARG A 73 17.27 6.42 -2.95
N LYS A 74 18.10 5.39 -3.12
CA LYS A 74 18.82 4.77 -1.99
C LYS A 74 19.87 5.70 -1.41
N VAL A 75 20.57 6.45 -2.25
CA VAL A 75 21.54 7.46 -1.81
C VAL A 75 20.85 8.57 -1.03
N ASP A 76 19.71 9.09 -1.52
CA ASP A 76 18.92 10.10 -0.81
C ASP A 76 18.43 9.61 0.56
N LYS A 77 18.02 8.35 0.65
CA LYS A 77 17.64 7.73 1.93
C LYS A 77 18.82 7.63 2.89
N LEU A 78 20.01 7.27 2.40
CA LEU A 78 21.22 7.22 3.21
C LEU A 78 21.62 8.62 3.69
N GLU A 79 21.52 9.64 2.84
CA GLU A 79 21.78 11.02 3.20
C GLU A 79 20.82 11.50 4.30
N ALA A 80 19.52 11.22 4.15
CA ALA A 80 18.52 11.54 5.17
C ALA A 80 18.81 10.86 6.52
N LEU A 81 19.26 9.60 6.51
CA LEU A 81 19.68 8.87 7.71
C LEU A 81 20.91 9.50 8.36
N LEU A 82 21.90 9.90 7.57
CA LEU A 82 23.12 10.55 8.08
C LEU A 82 22.83 11.93 8.68
N LYS A 83 21.88 12.65 8.11
CA LYS A 83 21.41 13.94 8.64
C LYS A 83 20.44 13.81 9.81
N ASN A 84 20.14 12.58 10.27
CA ASN A 84 19.09 12.28 11.27
C ASN A 84 17.71 12.84 10.90
N GLU A 85 17.44 13.04 9.63
CA GLU A 85 16.13 13.39 9.09
C GLU A 85 15.24 12.15 9.13
N LYS A 86 14.65 11.86 10.28
CA LYS A 86 13.62 10.82 10.37
C LYS A 86 12.37 11.34 9.68
N PRO A 87 11.80 10.60 8.71
CA PRO A 87 10.47 10.92 8.22
C PRO A 87 9.54 10.95 9.42
N LYS A 88 8.89 12.09 9.65
CA LYS A 88 7.91 12.26 10.74
C LYS A 88 6.68 11.44 10.40
N ARG A 89 6.67 10.18 10.83
CA ARG A 89 5.49 9.31 10.72
C ARG A 89 4.67 9.43 11.98
N VAL A 90 3.35 9.47 11.81
CA VAL A 90 2.42 9.43 12.93
C VAL A 90 2.52 8.05 13.59
N VAL A 91 2.58 8.03 14.91
CA VAL A 91 2.57 6.76 15.66
C VAL A 91 1.18 6.16 15.60
N LEU A 92 1.08 4.94 15.09
CA LEU A 92 -0.15 4.15 15.06
C LEU A 92 -0.15 3.14 16.21
N THR A 93 -1.30 2.97 16.85
CA THR A 93 -1.41 2.25 18.12
C THR A 93 -1.50 0.74 17.99
N HIS A 94 -1.91 0.25 16.80
CA HIS A 94 -2.13 -1.18 16.57
C HIS A 94 -1.30 -1.69 15.40
N LYS A 95 -0.88 -2.95 15.50
CA LYS A 95 -0.26 -3.71 14.42
C LYS A 95 -1.06 -4.98 14.18
N ALA A 96 -1.22 -5.33 12.92
CA ALA A 96 -1.90 -6.55 12.52
C ALA A 96 -1.25 -7.16 11.27
N HIS A 97 -1.54 -8.43 11.04
CA HIS A 97 -1.21 -9.11 9.79
C HIS A 97 -2.49 -9.31 8.98
N ILE A 98 -2.50 -8.80 7.78
CA ILE A 98 -3.52 -9.13 6.78
C ILE A 98 -3.19 -10.54 6.28
N ASP A 99 -4.16 -11.43 6.27
CA ASP A 99 -4.01 -12.79 5.76
C ASP A 99 -4.65 -12.98 4.38
N SER A 100 -5.65 -12.16 4.05
CA SER A 100 -6.40 -12.26 2.80
C SER A 100 -6.83 -10.90 2.30
N ILE A 101 -6.84 -10.73 0.99
CA ILE A 101 -7.15 -9.46 0.32
C ILE A 101 -8.15 -9.64 -0.81
N GLY A 102 -8.93 -8.60 -1.06
CA GLY A 102 -9.78 -8.42 -2.22
C GLY A 102 -9.62 -7.03 -2.81
N TYR A 103 -10.38 -6.69 -3.84
CA TYR A 103 -10.27 -5.38 -4.50
C TYR A 103 -10.68 -4.22 -3.58
N GLU A 104 -11.72 -4.41 -2.79
CA GLU A 104 -12.23 -3.38 -1.87
C GLU A 104 -12.15 -3.79 -0.40
N HIS A 105 -11.73 -5.01 -0.11
CA HIS A 105 -11.76 -5.59 1.23
C HIS A 105 -10.46 -6.30 1.58
N PHE A 106 -10.19 -6.40 2.88
CA PHE A 106 -9.13 -7.25 3.41
C PHE A 106 -9.55 -7.85 4.76
N LYS A 107 -8.87 -8.94 5.13
CA LYS A 107 -9.09 -9.64 6.38
C LYS A 107 -7.79 -9.75 7.14
N ILE A 108 -7.82 -9.42 8.43
CA ILE A 108 -6.70 -9.61 9.36
C ILE A 108 -6.73 -10.99 10.01
N LYS A 109 -5.56 -11.51 10.33
CA LYS A 109 -5.38 -12.85 10.91
C LYS A 109 -6.02 -12.96 12.30
N THR A 110 -5.75 -11.99 13.16
CA THR A 110 -6.24 -11.99 14.54
C THR A 110 -7.33 -10.94 14.71
N PRO A 111 -8.54 -11.30 15.20
CA PRO A 111 -9.62 -10.35 15.40
C PRO A 111 -9.21 -9.21 16.34
N ASN A 112 -9.36 -7.97 15.89
CA ASN A 112 -9.05 -6.77 16.69
C ASN A 112 -9.81 -5.52 16.27
N PHE A 113 -10.61 -5.57 15.22
CA PHE A 113 -11.41 -4.41 14.80
C PHE A 113 -12.69 -4.30 15.62
N LYS A 114 -13.11 -3.06 15.82
CA LYS A 114 -14.46 -2.74 16.32
C LYS A 114 -15.36 -2.47 15.11
N GLU A 115 -16.38 -3.30 14.95
CA GLU A 115 -17.36 -3.18 13.87
C GLU A 115 -17.92 -1.74 13.75
N GLY A 116 -18.01 -1.25 12.53
CA GLY A 116 -18.51 0.09 12.22
C GLY A 116 -17.51 1.23 12.43
N THR A 117 -16.34 0.97 12.99
CA THR A 117 -15.32 1.99 13.25
C THR A 117 -14.50 2.28 12.00
N LEU A 118 -14.25 3.57 11.75
CA LEU A 118 -13.33 4.04 10.72
C LEU A 118 -11.90 4.08 11.27
N TYR A 119 -10.99 3.48 10.56
CA TYR A 119 -9.56 3.44 10.87
C TYR A 119 -8.72 4.14 9.82
N TYR A 120 -7.62 4.72 10.25
CA TYR A 120 -6.50 5.10 9.39
C TYR A 120 -5.38 4.10 9.55
N GLY A 121 -4.75 3.70 8.46
CA GLY A 121 -3.67 2.73 8.49
C GLY A 121 -2.62 2.92 7.40
N ARG A 122 -1.51 2.21 7.59
CA ARG A 122 -0.45 2.04 6.61
C ARG A 122 -0.33 0.56 6.29
N ILE A 123 -0.48 0.24 5.02
CA ILE A 123 -0.28 -1.11 4.49
C ILE A 123 1.13 -1.18 3.89
N ALA A 124 1.94 -2.11 4.39
CA ALA A 124 3.27 -2.38 3.84
C ALA A 124 3.13 -3.20 2.55
N MET A 125 3.04 -2.53 1.41
CA MET A 125 2.87 -3.21 0.12
C MET A 125 4.09 -4.07 -0.21
N PRO A 126 3.90 -5.37 -0.48
CA PRO A 126 4.98 -6.29 -0.83
C PRO A 126 5.37 -6.17 -2.31
N VAL A 127 5.55 -4.96 -2.76
CA VAL A 127 6.03 -4.61 -4.11
C VAL A 127 7.46 -4.10 -4.02
N HIS A 128 8.16 -4.06 -5.13
CA HIS A 128 9.50 -3.52 -5.17
C HIS A 128 9.52 -2.20 -5.96
N PRO A 129 10.01 -1.09 -5.36
CA PRO A 129 10.51 -0.94 -3.99
C PRO A 129 9.40 -1.02 -2.94
N LYS A 130 9.70 -1.59 -1.77
CA LYS A 130 8.76 -1.63 -0.65
C LYS A 130 8.35 -0.23 -0.25
N ARG A 131 7.05 -0.03 -0.11
CA ARG A 131 6.50 1.24 0.36
C ARG A 131 5.26 1.03 1.22
N ASP A 132 5.01 1.98 2.07
CA ASP A 132 3.79 2.03 2.86
C ASP A 132 2.73 2.84 2.11
N VAL A 133 1.55 2.28 2.03
CA VAL A 133 0.37 2.90 1.43
C VAL A 133 -0.57 3.35 2.52
N ALA A 134 -0.91 4.62 2.52
CA ALA A 134 -1.90 5.19 3.43
C ALA A 134 -3.32 4.81 2.99
N VAL A 135 -4.13 4.40 3.94
CA VAL A 135 -5.50 3.95 3.69
C VAL A 135 -6.45 4.33 4.82
N TYR A 136 -7.67 4.72 4.46
CA TYR A 136 -8.79 4.73 5.38
C TYR A 136 -9.68 3.54 5.11
N PHE A 137 -10.06 2.83 6.14
CA PHE A 137 -10.91 1.65 6.03
C PHE A 137 -11.92 1.56 7.17
N LYS A 138 -13.06 0.96 6.89
CA LYS A 138 -14.12 0.73 7.86
C LYS A 138 -14.22 -0.74 8.20
N ALA A 139 -14.26 -1.05 9.49
CA ALA A 139 -14.45 -2.42 9.95
C ALA A 139 -15.90 -2.89 9.68
N LEU A 140 -16.04 -3.97 8.96
CA LEU A 140 -17.32 -4.67 8.75
C LEU A 140 -17.56 -5.74 9.81
N SER A 141 -16.49 -6.25 10.40
CA SER A 141 -16.50 -7.21 11.52
C SER A 141 -15.21 -7.06 12.32
N SER A 142 -14.99 -7.94 13.28
CA SER A 142 -13.72 -7.97 14.06
C SER A 142 -12.48 -8.29 13.23
N GLN A 143 -12.62 -8.81 12.01
CA GLN A 143 -11.51 -9.21 11.13
C GLN A 143 -11.56 -8.62 9.74
N ILE A 144 -12.74 -8.30 9.20
CA ILE A 144 -12.93 -7.86 7.83
C ILE A 144 -13.14 -6.36 7.79
N ALA A 145 -12.42 -5.70 6.89
CA ALA A 145 -12.52 -4.28 6.65
C ALA A 145 -12.74 -3.96 5.17
N LYS A 146 -13.47 -2.88 4.92
CA LYS A 146 -13.68 -2.29 3.61
C LYS A 146 -12.80 -1.06 3.46
N ILE A 147 -12.10 -0.96 2.35
CA ILE A 147 -11.31 0.21 1.98
C ILE A 147 -12.26 1.34 1.61
N GLU A 148 -12.19 2.46 2.34
CA GLU A 148 -13.04 3.64 2.10
C GLU A 148 -12.31 4.72 1.30
N LYS A 149 -11.01 4.89 1.53
CA LYS A 149 -10.21 5.93 0.86
C LYS A 149 -8.77 5.44 0.68
N MET A 150 -8.32 5.47 -0.54
CA MET A 150 -6.95 5.18 -0.96
C MET A 150 -6.64 6.05 -2.19
N HIS A 151 -5.40 6.49 -2.36
CA HIS A 151 -5.02 7.26 -3.55
C HIS A 151 -5.18 6.44 -4.82
N GLU A 152 -5.58 7.08 -5.91
CA GLU A 152 -5.87 6.41 -7.19
C GLU A 152 -4.69 5.57 -7.69
N ARG A 153 -3.47 6.06 -7.54
CA ARG A 153 -2.27 5.30 -7.89
C ARG A 153 -2.11 4.05 -7.03
N ASP A 154 -2.34 4.18 -5.73
CA ASP A 154 -2.23 3.08 -4.78
C ASP A 154 -3.33 2.04 -5.01
N ILE A 155 -4.53 2.47 -5.41
CA ILE A 155 -5.61 1.57 -5.84
C ILE A 155 -5.18 0.73 -7.04
N LYS A 156 -4.53 1.32 -8.03
CA LYS A 156 -4.02 0.58 -9.21
C LYS A 156 -3.00 -0.48 -8.81
N GLU A 157 -2.08 -0.13 -7.92
CA GLU A 157 -1.07 -1.06 -7.40
C GLU A 157 -1.70 -2.17 -6.55
N TRP A 158 -2.62 -1.81 -5.67
CA TRP A 158 -3.40 -2.75 -4.87
C TRP A 158 -4.14 -3.75 -5.75
N ASN A 159 -4.89 -3.28 -6.73
CA ASN A 159 -5.65 -4.12 -7.66
C ASN A 159 -4.74 -5.04 -8.48
N SER A 160 -3.59 -4.55 -8.91
CA SER A 160 -2.59 -5.35 -9.62
C SER A 160 -2.02 -6.47 -8.73
N TYR A 161 -1.81 -6.18 -7.46
CA TYR A 161 -1.34 -7.17 -6.49
C TYR A 161 -2.42 -8.22 -6.19
N VAL A 162 -3.67 -7.81 -6.00
CA VAL A 162 -4.80 -8.74 -5.82
C VAL A 162 -4.91 -9.69 -7.02
N ALA A 163 -4.88 -9.17 -8.24
CA ALA A 163 -4.92 -9.97 -9.45
C ALA A 163 -3.74 -10.94 -9.57
N ALA A 164 -2.54 -10.54 -9.17
CA ALA A 164 -1.37 -11.41 -9.14
C ALA A 164 -1.55 -12.56 -8.15
N ARG A 165 -2.08 -12.30 -6.96
CA ARG A 165 -2.38 -13.33 -5.95
C ARG A 165 -3.48 -14.29 -6.39
N GLU A 166 -4.49 -13.80 -7.08
CA GLU A 166 -5.54 -14.66 -7.69
C GLU A 166 -4.94 -15.65 -8.69
N ARG A 167 -4.02 -15.20 -9.53
CA ARG A 167 -3.34 -16.07 -10.52
C ARG A 167 -2.50 -17.15 -9.83
N VAL A 168 -1.80 -16.80 -8.75
CA VAL A 168 -1.02 -17.78 -7.96
C VAL A 168 -1.96 -18.83 -7.38
N LEU A 169 -3.05 -18.42 -6.75
CA LEU A 169 -4.04 -19.35 -6.17
C LEU A 169 -4.62 -20.31 -7.21
N ILE A 170 -4.96 -19.81 -8.40
CA ILE A 170 -5.49 -20.63 -9.50
C ILE A 170 -4.46 -21.69 -9.94
N ARG A 171 -3.18 -21.33 -10.03
CA ARG A 171 -2.10 -22.27 -10.38
C ARG A 171 -1.95 -23.37 -9.33
N GLU A 172 -1.89 -22.99 -8.04
CA GLU A 172 -1.79 -23.94 -6.93
C GLU A 172 -2.97 -24.92 -6.88
N MET A 173 -4.18 -24.43 -7.14
CA MET A 173 -5.39 -25.29 -7.21
C MET A 173 -5.33 -26.27 -8.39
N LYS A 174 -4.78 -25.87 -9.54
CA LYS A 174 -4.60 -26.76 -10.69
C LYS A 174 -3.55 -27.84 -10.45
N GLU A 175 -2.47 -27.49 -9.76
CA GLU A 175 -1.40 -28.44 -9.41
C GLU A 175 -1.88 -29.50 -8.40
N LYS A 176 -2.70 -29.10 -7.42
CA LYS A 176 -3.29 -30.05 -6.45
C LYS A 176 -4.33 -31.01 -7.03
N ARG A 177 -4.87 -30.71 -8.23
CA ARG A 177 -5.84 -31.57 -8.94
C ARG A 177 -5.17 -32.56 -9.91
N ARG A 178 -3.88 -32.46 -10.10
CA ARG A 178 -3.07 -33.40 -10.90
C ARG A 178 -2.43 -34.45 -10.02
#